data_c89c222658ef5da4884c375ba8ddd0d0
#
_entry.id   c89c222658ef5da4884c375ba8ddd0d0
#
_cell.length_a   1.000
_cell.length_b   1.000
_cell.length_c   1.000
_cell.angle_alpha   90.00
_cell.angle_beta   90.00
_cell.angle_gamma   90.00
#
_symmetry.space_group_name_H-M   'P 1'
#
loop_
_entity.id
_entity.type
_entity.pdbx_description
1 polymer ?
#
loop_
_entity_poly.entity_id
_entity_poly.type
_entity_poly.pdbx_seq_one_letter_code
_entity_poly.pdbx_strand_id
1 'polypeptide(L)'
;MFRRRARTGPDEDARRVWAVCSAVLDYPTPELVSALDDLQALVPGDPHLPPLLDHLRRTPLDRLQQDYVATFDHTRKCALYLTYFAFGDTRRRGAALVRFKEAYRAAGVEWSEEHGELPDHLCAVLQLGATIDADTAWRLLTDHRAGVEMLRLALTGWRNDDSPTSSASIPVGAPR
;
A
#
# COMPACT_ATOMS: atom_id res chain seq x y z
N MET A 1 -11.87 19.85 37.24
CA MET A 1 -11.87 20.37 35.86
C MET A 1 -11.09 19.35 34.98
N PHE A 2 -11.78 18.43 34.32
CA PHE A 2 -11.14 17.41 33.49
C PHE A 2 -10.74 18.03 32.14
N ARG A 3 -9.43 18.17 31.88
CA ARG A 3 -8.93 18.52 30.56
C ARG A 3 -9.26 17.36 29.61
N ARG A 4 -10.13 17.60 28.64
CA ARG A 4 -10.35 16.67 27.51
C ARG A 4 -8.98 16.46 26.85
N ARG A 5 -8.43 15.23 26.92
CA ARG A 5 -7.24 14.84 26.13
C ARG A 5 -7.58 15.15 24.68
N ALA A 6 -6.72 15.90 24.00
CA ALA A 6 -6.82 16.10 22.57
C ALA A 6 -6.94 14.71 21.92
N ARG A 7 -7.88 14.56 20.98
CA ARG A 7 -8.00 13.33 20.17
C ARG A 7 -6.64 13.12 19.51
N THR A 8 -5.96 12.02 19.86
CA THR A 8 -4.70 11.61 19.25
C THR A 8 -4.94 10.71 18.02
N GLY A 9 -6.16 10.66 17.54
CA GLY A 9 -6.57 9.91 16.35
C GLY A 9 -6.37 10.73 15.07
N PRO A 10 -6.41 10.07 13.91
CA PRO A 10 -6.25 10.71 12.61
C PRO A 10 -7.36 11.74 12.37
N ASP A 11 -6.97 12.87 11.79
CA ASP A 11 -7.86 13.93 11.36
C ASP A 11 -8.36 13.70 9.91
N GLU A 12 -9.14 14.64 9.41
CA GLU A 12 -9.69 14.57 8.05
C GLU A 12 -8.59 14.62 6.98
N ASP A 13 -7.51 15.36 7.22
CA ASP A 13 -6.40 15.44 6.27
C ASP A 13 -5.65 14.11 6.20
N ALA A 14 -5.44 13.43 7.34
CA ALA A 14 -4.88 12.08 7.36
C ALA A 14 -5.75 11.08 6.59
N ARG A 15 -7.07 11.17 6.72
CA ARG A 15 -8.02 10.31 5.98
C ARG A 15 -7.92 10.52 4.47
N ARG A 16 -7.78 11.77 4.02
CA ARG A 16 -7.58 12.09 2.60
C ARG A 16 -6.27 11.53 2.07
N VAL A 17 -5.18 11.70 2.82
CA VAL A 17 -3.88 11.09 2.48
C VAL A 17 -4.00 9.58 2.38
N TRP A 18 -4.69 8.92 3.32
CA TRP A 18 -4.90 7.47 3.26
C TRP A 18 -5.74 7.04 2.05
N ALA A 19 -6.76 7.80 1.68
CA ALA A 19 -7.53 7.53 0.46
C ALA A 19 -6.63 7.54 -0.79
N VAL A 20 -5.80 8.57 -0.92
CA VAL A 20 -4.86 8.66 -2.05
C VAL A 20 -3.82 7.54 -1.99
N CYS A 21 -3.22 7.29 -0.83
CA CYS A 21 -2.22 6.23 -0.67
C CYS A 21 -2.81 4.84 -0.97
N SER A 22 -4.06 4.54 -0.54
CA SER A 22 -4.68 3.25 -0.84
C SER A 22 -4.86 3.04 -2.34
N ALA A 23 -5.20 4.09 -3.08
CA ALA A 23 -5.39 4.02 -4.52
C ALA A 23 -4.06 3.88 -5.29
N VAL A 24 -3.01 4.65 -4.93
CA VAL A 24 -1.74 4.66 -5.68
C VAL A 24 -0.82 3.49 -5.33
N LEU A 25 -1.06 2.81 -4.20
CA LEU A 25 -0.36 1.59 -3.80
C LEU A 25 -1.06 0.31 -4.29
N ASP A 26 -2.21 0.42 -4.92
CA ASP A 26 -2.90 -0.70 -5.54
C ASP A 26 -2.41 -0.93 -6.98
N TYR A 27 -2.79 -2.09 -7.56
CA TYR A 27 -2.40 -2.43 -8.92
C TYR A 27 -2.89 -1.37 -9.92
N PRO A 28 -2.02 -0.84 -10.80
CA PRO A 28 -2.38 0.23 -11.71
C PRO A 28 -3.43 -0.22 -12.74
N THR A 29 -4.56 0.51 -12.77
CA THR A 29 -5.67 0.29 -13.70
C THR A 29 -5.97 1.56 -14.51
N PRO A 30 -6.73 1.45 -15.62
CA PRO A 30 -7.19 2.63 -16.37
C PRO A 30 -8.01 3.60 -15.50
N GLU A 31 -8.78 3.06 -14.55
CA GLU A 31 -9.62 3.83 -13.62
C GLU A 31 -8.74 4.66 -12.68
N LEU A 32 -7.65 4.08 -12.15
CA LEU A 32 -6.68 4.83 -11.36
C LEU A 32 -6.10 6.01 -12.15
N VAL A 33 -5.66 5.76 -13.39
CA VAL A 33 -5.06 6.80 -14.23
C VAL A 33 -6.07 7.93 -14.50
N SER A 34 -7.33 7.57 -14.73
CA SER A 34 -8.41 8.54 -14.95
C SER A 34 -8.74 9.37 -13.69
N ALA A 35 -8.52 8.82 -12.50
CA ALA A 35 -8.83 9.46 -11.22
C ALA A 35 -7.69 10.33 -10.65
N LEU A 36 -6.51 10.39 -11.30
CA LEU A 36 -5.32 11.05 -10.72
C LEU A 36 -5.53 12.55 -10.41
N ASP A 37 -6.35 13.25 -11.18
CA ASP A 37 -6.65 14.66 -10.92
C ASP A 37 -7.55 14.84 -9.70
N ASP A 38 -8.55 13.98 -9.55
CA ASP A 38 -9.43 13.96 -8.38
C ASP A 38 -8.64 13.57 -7.12
N LEU A 39 -7.75 12.59 -7.21
CA LEU A 39 -6.86 12.19 -6.10
C LEU A 39 -5.95 13.35 -5.69
N GLN A 40 -5.39 14.08 -6.64
CA GLN A 40 -4.56 15.24 -6.34
C GLN A 40 -5.35 16.36 -5.66
N ALA A 41 -6.62 16.56 -6.03
CA ALA A 41 -7.47 17.56 -5.41
C ALA A 41 -7.79 17.25 -3.93
N LEU A 42 -7.70 15.99 -3.50
CA LEU A 42 -7.87 15.60 -2.09
C LEU A 42 -6.72 16.06 -1.20
N VAL A 43 -5.50 16.23 -1.75
CA VAL A 43 -4.27 16.48 -1.00
C VAL A 43 -3.47 17.68 -1.55
N PRO A 44 -4.08 18.86 -1.66
CA PRO A 44 -3.50 20.00 -2.38
C PRO A 44 -2.21 20.54 -1.74
N GLY A 45 -1.99 20.27 -0.45
CA GLY A 45 -0.84 20.76 0.31
C GLY A 45 0.20 19.68 0.66
N ASP A 46 0.02 18.44 0.21
CA ASP A 46 0.98 17.38 0.50
C ASP A 46 2.26 17.55 -0.35
N PRO A 47 3.46 17.55 0.27
CA PRO A 47 4.70 17.76 -0.46
C PRO A 47 5.23 16.51 -1.17
N HIS A 48 4.71 15.31 -0.85
CA HIS A 48 5.27 14.03 -1.31
C HIS A 48 4.43 13.39 -2.42
N LEU A 49 3.11 13.53 -2.38
CA LEU A 49 2.20 12.88 -3.33
C LEU A 49 2.22 13.48 -4.74
N PRO A 50 2.27 14.80 -4.96
CA PRO A 50 2.26 15.37 -6.30
C PRO A 50 3.33 14.82 -7.24
N PRO A 51 4.61 14.66 -6.85
CA PRO A 51 5.61 14.06 -7.73
C PRO A 51 5.28 12.62 -8.16
N LEU A 52 4.68 11.82 -7.24
CA LEU A 52 4.24 10.47 -7.55
C LEU A 52 3.06 10.47 -8.53
N LEU A 53 2.04 11.30 -8.28
CA LEU A 53 0.89 11.42 -9.18
C LEU A 53 1.29 11.91 -10.58
N ASP A 54 2.25 12.82 -10.67
CA ASP A 54 2.84 13.27 -11.93
C ASP A 54 3.58 12.15 -12.66
N HIS A 55 4.30 11.31 -11.93
CA HIS A 55 4.95 10.12 -12.51
C HIS A 55 3.90 9.15 -13.08
N LEU A 56 2.83 8.86 -12.33
CA LEU A 56 1.75 7.98 -12.78
C LEU A 56 1.06 8.51 -14.03
N ARG A 57 0.86 9.84 -14.17
CA ARG A 57 0.26 10.47 -15.37
C ARG A 57 1.13 10.32 -16.62
N ARG A 58 2.44 10.44 -16.46
CA ARG A 58 3.38 10.48 -17.60
C ARG A 58 3.84 9.10 -18.05
N THR A 59 3.64 8.09 -17.21
CA THR A 59 4.12 6.73 -17.50
C THR A 59 3.00 5.92 -18.15
N PRO A 60 3.25 5.23 -19.28
CA PRO A 60 2.27 4.34 -19.90
C PRO A 60 1.80 3.26 -18.93
N LEU A 61 0.50 2.90 -19.00
CA LEU A 61 -0.13 1.98 -18.06
C LEU A 61 0.56 0.61 -18.01
N ASP A 62 0.93 0.05 -19.16
CA ASP A 62 1.63 -1.22 -19.26
C ASP A 62 2.98 -1.19 -18.54
N ARG A 63 3.68 -0.06 -18.59
CA ARG A 63 4.93 0.14 -17.86
C ARG A 63 4.68 0.26 -16.35
N LEU A 64 3.66 0.99 -15.92
CA LEU A 64 3.26 1.06 -14.50
C LEU A 64 2.94 -0.32 -13.94
N GLN A 65 2.22 -1.16 -14.70
CA GLN A 65 1.87 -2.51 -14.31
C GLN A 65 3.12 -3.42 -14.18
N GLN A 66 4.06 -3.31 -15.11
CA GLN A 66 5.34 -4.04 -15.03
C GLN A 66 6.15 -3.62 -13.81
N ASP A 67 6.26 -2.31 -13.56
CA ASP A 67 7.00 -1.76 -12.43
C ASP A 67 6.34 -2.16 -11.10
N TYR A 68 5.00 -2.20 -11.04
CA TYR A 68 4.25 -2.68 -9.88
C TYR A 68 4.60 -4.13 -9.54
N VAL A 69 4.47 -5.03 -10.51
CA VAL A 69 4.77 -6.46 -10.35
C VAL A 69 6.23 -6.66 -9.93
N ALA A 70 7.17 -5.96 -10.57
CA ALA A 70 8.59 -6.06 -10.21
C ALA A 70 8.86 -5.60 -8.77
N THR A 71 8.16 -4.54 -8.31
CA THR A 71 8.37 -3.94 -7.00
C THR A 71 7.66 -4.71 -5.90
N PHE A 72 6.36 -5.00 -6.04
CA PHE A 72 5.52 -5.48 -4.95
C PHE A 72 5.32 -7.00 -4.96
N ASP A 73 5.27 -7.64 -6.13
CA ASP A 73 5.02 -9.08 -6.22
C ASP A 73 6.32 -9.89 -6.21
N HIS A 74 7.35 -9.43 -6.93
CA HIS A 74 8.61 -10.15 -7.02
C HIS A 74 9.59 -9.82 -5.89
N THR A 75 9.42 -8.70 -5.21
CA THR A 75 10.35 -8.26 -4.18
C THR A 75 9.77 -8.43 -2.78
N ARG A 76 10.09 -9.54 -2.12
CA ARG A 76 9.57 -9.89 -0.78
C ARG A 76 9.64 -8.76 0.25
N LYS A 77 10.72 -7.97 0.25
CA LYS A 77 10.91 -6.85 1.17
C LYS A 77 10.01 -5.64 0.87
N CYS A 78 9.35 -5.62 -0.30
CA CYS A 78 8.39 -4.59 -0.69
C CYS A 78 6.93 -5.08 -0.60
N ALA A 79 6.69 -6.29 -0.07
CA ALA A 79 5.34 -6.83 0.07
C ALA A 79 4.44 -5.91 0.93
N LEU A 80 3.22 -5.65 0.43
CA LEU A 80 2.26 -4.73 1.05
C LEU A 80 1.48 -5.35 2.22
N TYR A 81 1.97 -6.44 2.83
CA TYR A 81 1.30 -7.15 3.92
C TYR A 81 1.92 -6.81 5.27
N LEU A 82 1.15 -6.16 6.15
CA LEU A 82 1.62 -5.61 7.42
C LEU A 82 2.16 -6.66 8.39
N THR A 83 1.61 -7.89 8.36
CA THR A 83 2.05 -8.96 9.25
C THR A 83 3.27 -9.72 8.72
N TYR A 84 3.58 -9.56 7.43
CA TYR A 84 4.63 -10.33 6.77
C TYR A 84 6.02 -10.12 7.39
N PHE A 85 6.37 -8.88 7.70
CA PHE A 85 7.66 -8.55 8.30
C PHE A 85 7.85 -9.11 9.71
N ALA A 86 6.75 -9.23 10.48
CA ALA A 86 6.81 -9.72 11.86
C ALA A 86 6.77 -11.26 11.95
N PHE A 87 6.07 -11.92 11.03
CA PHE A 87 5.73 -13.33 11.16
C PHE A 87 6.18 -14.18 9.97
N GLY A 88 6.51 -13.58 8.80
CA GLY A 88 6.78 -14.32 7.58
C GLY A 88 5.63 -15.28 7.22
N ASP A 89 5.94 -16.38 6.52
CA ASP A 89 4.96 -17.41 6.16
C ASP A 89 4.82 -18.48 7.26
N THR A 90 4.55 -18.07 8.50
CA THR A 90 4.42 -18.98 9.65
C THR A 90 2.97 -19.12 10.12
N ARG A 91 2.68 -20.16 10.92
CA ARG A 91 1.37 -20.33 11.57
C ARG A 91 0.97 -19.13 12.44
N ARG A 92 1.93 -18.38 12.99
CA ARG A 92 1.68 -17.17 13.78
C ARG A 92 1.03 -16.07 12.96
N ARG A 93 1.33 -15.99 11.66
CA ARG A 93 0.68 -15.07 10.74
C ARG A 93 -0.83 -15.34 10.65
N GLY A 94 -1.26 -16.61 10.61
CA GLY A 94 -2.68 -16.96 10.61
C GLY A 94 -3.45 -16.35 11.79
N ALA A 95 -2.89 -16.41 13.01
CA ALA A 95 -3.50 -15.80 14.19
C ALA A 95 -3.53 -14.25 14.09
N ALA A 96 -2.53 -13.63 13.48
CA ALA A 96 -2.53 -12.19 13.25
C ALA A 96 -3.62 -11.80 12.23
N LEU A 97 -3.80 -12.55 11.13
CA LEU A 97 -4.85 -12.31 10.15
C LEU A 97 -6.26 -12.39 10.76
N VAL A 98 -6.48 -13.31 11.70
CA VAL A 98 -7.77 -13.38 12.44
C VAL A 98 -8.04 -12.07 13.19
N ARG A 99 -7.04 -11.46 13.83
CA ARG A 99 -7.19 -10.17 14.52
C ARG A 99 -7.57 -9.03 13.57
N PHE A 100 -7.04 -9.02 12.34
CA PHE A 100 -7.46 -8.07 11.31
C PHE A 100 -8.92 -8.26 10.96
N LYS A 101 -9.38 -9.50 10.71
CA LYS A 101 -10.80 -9.80 10.45
C LYS A 101 -11.72 -9.39 11.60
N GLU A 102 -11.28 -9.60 12.84
CA GLU A 102 -12.00 -9.14 14.03
C GLU A 102 -12.10 -7.61 14.10
N ALA A 103 -11.01 -6.90 13.76
CA ALA A 103 -10.99 -5.44 13.72
C ALA A 103 -11.92 -4.88 12.63
N TYR A 104 -11.94 -5.48 11.43
CA TYR A 104 -12.89 -5.13 10.36
C TYR A 104 -14.34 -5.36 10.81
N ARG A 105 -14.63 -6.51 11.43
CA ARG A 105 -15.97 -6.81 11.94
C ARG A 105 -16.41 -5.82 13.03
N ALA A 106 -15.52 -5.45 13.94
CA ALA A 106 -15.79 -4.43 14.96
C ALA A 106 -16.06 -3.04 14.35
N ALA A 107 -15.49 -2.72 13.19
CA ALA A 107 -15.76 -1.53 12.41
C ALA A 107 -17.03 -1.64 11.53
N GLY A 108 -17.77 -2.76 11.62
CA GLY A 108 -18.97 -2.99 10.83
C GLY A 108 -18.75 -3.49 9.40
N VAL A 109 -17.54 -4.01 9.11
CA VAL A 109 -17.15 -4.53 7.79
C VAL A 109 -16.94 -6.04 7.88
N GLU A 110 -17.62 -6.81 7.04
CA GLU A 110 -17.29 -8.22 6.83
C GLU A 110 -16.20 -8.35 5.76
N TRP A 111 -15.11 -9.04 6.14
CA TRP A 111 -14.03 -9.33 5.20
C TRP A 111 -14.45 -10.46 4.27
N SER A 112 -14.49 -10.19 2.96
CA SER A 112 -14.72 -11.21 1.94
C SER A 112 -13.38 -11.74 1.40
N GLU A 113 -13.27 -13.05 1.27
CA GLU A 113 -12.11 -13.72 0.64
C GLU A 113 -12.24 -13.82 -0.89
N GLU A 114 -13.37 -13.38 -1.45
CA GLU A 114 -13.67 -13.49 -2.88
C GLU A 114 -12.69 -12.69 -3.76
N HIS A 115 -12.07 -11.65 -3.23
CA HIS A 115 -11.13 -10.81 -3.97
C HIS A 115 -9.68 -11.30 -3.91
N GLY A 116 -9.40 -12.40 -3.21
CA GLY A 116 -8.07 -13.00 -3.12
C GLY A 116 -7.06 -12.26 -2.23
N GLU A 117 -7.38 -11.05 -1.76
CA GLU A 117 -6.51 -10.26 -0.90
C GLU A 117 -6.58 -10.69 0.57
N LEU A 118 -5.48 -10.53 1.30
CA LEU A 118 -5.43 -10.80 2.73
C LEU A 118 -5.84 -9.56 3.54
N PRO A 119 -6.45 -9.75 4.73
CA PRO A 119 -6.97 -8.63 5.53
C PRO A 119 -5.88 -7.71 6.09
N ASP A 120 -4.61 -8.10 6.07
CA ASP A 120 -3.46 -7.31 6.47
C ASP A 120 -2.81 -6.53 5.30
N HIS A 121 -3.44 -6.52 4.11
CA HIS A 121 -2.97 -5.73 2.98
C HIS A 121 -3.04 -4.24 3.31
N LEU A 122 -1.94 -3.51 3.09
CA LEU A 122 -1.82 -2.11 3.47
C LEU A 122 -2.92 -1.24 2.84
N CYS A 123 -3.22 -1.43 1.55
CA CYS A 123 -4.27 -0.68 0.86
C CYS A 123 -5.64 -0.88 1.51
N ALA A 124 -5.98 -2.11 1.91
CA ALA A 124 -7.24 -2.40 2.58
C ALA A 124 -7.35 -1.71 3.94
N VAL A 125 -6.27 -1.67 4.74
CA VAL A 125 -6.25 -0.96 6.03
C VAL A 125 -6.35 0.55 5.83
N LEU A 126 -5.66 1.10 4.83
CA LEU A 126 -5.75 2.54 4.49
C LEU A 126 -7.16 2.90 4.03
N GLN A 127 -7.79 2.06 3.20
CA GLN A 127 -9.16 2.26 2.74
C GLN A 127 -10.17 2.20 3.90
N LEU A 128 -10.02 1.25 4.83
CA LEU A 128 -10.83 1.21 6.06
C LEU A 128 -10.76 2.56 6.79
N GLY A 129 -9.56 3.08 6.98
CA GLY A 129 -9.34 4.33 7.69
C GLY A 129 -9.86 5.56 6.95
N ALA A 130 -9.73 5.58 5.64
CA ALA A 130 -10.19 6.67 4.81
C ALA A 130 -11.73 6.77 4.77
N THR A 131 -12.43 5.63 4.73
CA THR A 131 -13.86 5.61 4.40
C THR A 131 -14.79 5.22 5.56
N ILE A 132 -14.32 4.40 6.51
CA ILE A 132 -15.17 3.77 7.52
C ILE A 132 -14.75 4.14 8.94
N ASP A 133 -13.59 3.64 9.41
CA ASP A 133 -13.14 3.77 10.79
C ASP A 133 -11.65 4.12 10.87
N ALA A 134 -11.38 5.41 10.98
CA ALA A 134 -10.03 5.94 11.07
C ALA A 134 -9.29 5.51 12.35
N ASP A 135 -9.99 5.40 13.47
CA ASP A 135 -9.38 5.02 14.75
C ASP A 135 -8.96 3.55 14.74
N THR A 136 -9.76 2.66 14.14
CA THR A 136 -9.39 1.24 13.97
C THR A 136 -8.21 1.08 13.02
N ALA A 137 -8.21 1.75 11.86
CA ALA A 137 -7.10 1.71 10.92
C ALA A 137 -5.81 2.25 11.57
N TRP A 138 -5.90 3.36 12.30
CA TRP A 138 -4.76 3.94 13.01
C TRP A 138 -4.14 2.97 14.02
N ARG A 139 -4.97 2.24 14.78
CA ARG A 139 -4.48 1.21 15.69
C ARG A 139 -3.76 0.11 14.95
N LEU A 140 -4.35 -0.44 13.87
CA LEU A 140 -3.74 -1.48 13.06
C LEU A 140 -2.39 -1.03 12.47
N LEU A 141 -2.31 0.18 11.92
CA LEU A 141 -1.06 0.75 11.39
C LEU A 141 -0.02 0.95 12.49
N THR A 142 -0.43 1.43 13.68
CA THR A 142 0.46 1.68 14.81
C THR A 142 1.01 0.38 15.40
N ASP A 143 0.17 -0.64 15.54
CA ASP A 143 0.56 -1.96 16.03
C ASP A 143 1.55 -2.65 15.07
N HIS A 144 1.46 -2.35 13.78
CA HIS A 144 2.32 -2.90 12.72
C HIS A 144 3.31 -1.88 12.14
N ARG A 145 3.58 -0.76 12.87
CA ARG A 145 4.47 0.31 12.40
C ARG A 145 5.86 -0.16 11.96
N ALA A 146 6.38 -1.21 12.60
CA ALA A 146 7.67 -1.79 12.22
C ALA A 146 7.65 -2.35 10.79
N GLY A 147 6.55 -3.01 10.39
CA GLY A 147 6.34 -3.49 9.02
C GLY A 147 6.26 -2.33 8.02
N VAL A 148 5.49 -1.27 8.36
CA VAL A 148 5.39 -0.07 7.52
C VAL A 148 6.76 0.60 7.35
N GLU A 149 7.54 0.72 8.42
CA GLU A 149 8.88 1.32 8.35
C GLU A 149 9.86 0.45 7.54
N MET A 150 9.81 -0.87 7.67
CA MET A 150 10.61 -1.78 6.85
C MET A 150 10.26 -1.67 5.37
N LEU A 151 8.96 -1.56 5.03
CA LEU A 151 8.51 -1.30 3.67
C LEU A 151 9.04 0.03 3.15
N ARG A 152 8.93 1.11 3.94
CA ARG A 152 9.47 2.43 3.59
C ARG A 152 10.96 2.38 3.27
N LEU A 153 11.74 1.71 4.12
CA LEU A 153 13.20 1.54 3.91
C LEU A 153 13.49 0.71 2.66
N ALA A 154 12.72 -0.35 2.41
CA ALA A 154 12.87 -1.17 1.22
C ALA A 154 12.60 -0.37 -0.06
N LEU A 155 11.50 0.42 -0.08
CA LEU A 155 11.15 1.25 -1.23
C LEU A 155 12.14 2.40 -1.44
N THR A 156 12.69 3.00 -0.37
CA THR A 156 13.72 4.05 -0.49
C THR A 156 15.02 3.52 -1.10
N GLY A 157 15.37 2.26 -0.82
CA GLY A 157 16.55 1.60 -1.39
C GLY A 157 16.28 0.88 -2.72
N TRP A 158 15.03 0.84 -3.18
CA TRP A 158 14.65 0.16 -4.40
C TRP A 158 15.05 0.99 -5.63
N ARG A 159 15.77 0.34 -6.56
CA ARG A 159 16.12 0.93 -7.86
C ARG A 159 15.62 -0.04 -8.93
N ASN A 160 15.04 0.49 -10.00
CA ASN A 160 14.56 -0.32 -11.12
C ASN A 160 15.67 -1.17 -11.78
N ASP A 161 16.94 -0.82 -11.55
CA ASP A 161 18.10 -1.59 -12.02
C ASP A 161 18.24 -2.95 -11.31
N ASP A 162 17.61 -3.14 -10.15
CA ASP A 162 17.61 -4.40 -9.40
C ASP A 162 16.52 -5.39 -9.91
N SER A 163 15.75 -5.02 -10.93
CA SER A 163 14.76 -5.91 -11.54
C SER A 163 15.46 -7.06 -12.28
N PRO A 164 15.07 -8.33 -12.06
CA PRO A 164 15.71 -9.50 -12.67
C PRO A 164 15.60 -9.55 -14.21
N THR A 165 14.81 -8.66 -14.81
CA THR A 165 14.64 -8.55 -16.27
C THR A 165 15.68 -7.69 -16.98
N SER A 166 16.55 -6.95 -16.27
CA SER A 166 17.57 -6.07 -16.88
C SER A 166 18.85 -6.82 -17.36
N SER A 167 19.02 -8.12 -17.07
CA SER A 167 20.25 -8.87 -17.40
C SER A 167 20.12 -9.91 -18.50
N ALA A 168 19.04 -9.94 -19.26
CA ALA A 168 18.88 -10.87 -20.37
C ALA A 168 19.05 -10.20 -21.74
N SER A 169 20.20 -9.59 -21.99
CA SER A 169 20.70 -9.44 -23.35
C SER A 169 21.27 -10.80 -23.82
N ILE A 170 20.42 -11.62 -24.45
CA ILE A 170 20.86 -12.81 -25.16
C ILE A 170 21.70 -12.35 -26.36
N PRO A 171 22.99 -12.72 -26.47
CA PRO A 171 23.72 -12.46 -27.69
C PRO A 171 23.14 -13.34 -28.81
N VAL A 172 22.55 -12.71 -29.81
CA VAL A 172 22.19 -13.38 -31.07
C VAL A 172 23.48 -13.89 -31.72
N GLY A 173 23.69 -15.20 -31.64
CA GLY A 173 24.77 -15.88 -32.31
C GLY A 173 24.61 -15.79 -33.85
N ALA A 174 25.64 -15.32 -34.54
CA ALA A 174 25.74 -15.30 -35.98
C ALA A 174 25.76 -16.74 -36.56
N PRO A 175 25.11 -16.97 -37.69
CA PRO A 175 25.15 -18.27 -38.36
C PRO A 175 26.51 -18.48 -39.07
N ARG A 176 27.05 -19.69 -38.97
CA ARG A 176 28.02 -20.24 -39.92
C ARG A 176 27.30 -21.08 -40.95
#